data_c3c2cc9f388e2603d0d889559e2b162e
#
_entry.id   c3c2cc9f388e2603d0d889559e2b162e
#
_cell.length_a   1.000
_cell.length_b   1.000
_cell.length_c   1.000
_cell.angle_alpha   90.00
_cell.angle_beta   90.00
_cell.angle_gamma   90.00
#
_symmetry.space_group_name_H-M   'P 1'
#
loop_
_entity.id
_entity.type
_entity.pdbx_description
1 polymer ?
#
loop_
_entity_poly.entity_id
_entity_poly.type
_entity_poly.pdbx_seq_one_letter_code
_entity_poly.pdbx_strand_id
1 'polypeptide(L)'
;MTDFWNERYAQEEYAYGLQPNVFFKDAIGEIPKGKLLFPAEGEGRNAVFAAQLGYEVYAFDTSKEAKIKADKLAEEYGVTLDYNVGNLEALNYPENYFDAVILIYAHVPAEVRTEFCQHLLRLLKPNGQIIFEGFSQEQLKYTSGGPKNSEMLFSESQVKNDFPNVAFNSLSTEVISLDEGKYHQGLGSVVRFRAKKLS
;
A
#
# COMPACT_ATOMS: atom_id res chain seq x y z
N MET A 1 8.72 15.73 -1.17
CA MET A 1 7.96 14.51 -1.58
C MET A 1 6.45 14.79 -1.61
N THR A 2 5.88 15.41 -0.59
CA THR A 2 4.43 15.75 -0.52
C THR A 2 3.96 16.63 -1.69
N ASP A 3 4.72 17.64 -2.10
CA ASP A 3 4.36 18.51 -3.24
C ASP A 3 4.26 17.73 -4.55
N PHE A 4 5.20 16.81 -4.80
CA PHE A 4 5.17 15.93 -5.96
C PHE A 4 3.87 15.10 -6.03
N TRP A 5 3.44 14.55 -4.91
CA TRP A 5 2.22 13.76 -4.85
C TRP A 5 0.97 14.63 -4.97
N ASN A 6 0.97 15.83 -4.34
CA ASN A 6 -0.12 16.78 -4.53
C ASN A 6 -0.26 17.20 -6.00
N GLU A 7 0.83 17.53 -6.69
CA GLU A 7 0.79 17.85 -8.12
C GLU A 7 0.28 16.68 -8.97
N ARG A 8 0.69 15.45 -8.67
CA ARG A 8 0.25 14.27 -9.37
C ARG A 8 -1.25 14.00 -9.19
N TYR A 9 -1.72 14.07 -7.97
CA TYR A 9 -3.12 13.77 -7.65
C TYR A 9 -4.08 14.94 -7.90
N ALA A 10 -3.60 16.15 -8.10
CA ALA A 10 -4.41 17.29 -8.52
C ALA A 10 -4.90 17.19 -9.97
N GLN A 11 -4.38 16.24 -10.78
CA GLN A 11 -4.87 16.01 -12.13
C GLN A 11 -6.31 15.48 -12.09
N GLU A 12 -7.12 15.76 -13.13
CA GLU A 12 -8.52 15.29 -13.19
C GLU A 12 -8.62 13.77 -13.18
N GLU A 13 -7.80 13.10 -14.00
CA GLU A 13 -7.75 11.65 -14.08
C GLU A 13 -7.13 11.02 -12.84
N TYR A 14 -7.58 9.81 -12.48
CA TYR A 14 -6.93 9.01 -11.44
C TYR A 14 -5.59 8.48 -11.95
N ALA A 15 -4.53 8.80 -11.23
CA ALA A 15 -3.16 8.53 -11.65
C ALA A 15 -2.88 7.03 -11.89
N TYR A 16 -3.49 6.19 -11.06
CA TYR A 16 -3.31 4.72 -11.06
C TYR A 16 -4.62 3.96 -11.34
N GLY A 17 -5.61 4.63 -11.95
CA GLY A 17 -6.91 4.06 -12.28
C GLY A 17 -7.80 3.83 -11.06
N LEU A 18 -8.96 3.22 -11.31
CA LEU A 18 -10.01 3.00 -10.30
C LEU A 18 -10.08 1.55 -9.82
N GLN A 19 -9.51 0.61 -10.59
CA GLN A 19 -9.55 -0.80 -10.21
C GLN A 19 -8.51 -1.10 -9.11
N PRO A 20 -8.85 -1.96 -8.15
CA PRO A 20 -7.90 -2.38 -7.13
C PRO A 20 -6.72 -3.10 -7.78
N ASN A 21 -5.56 -3.03 -7.15
CA ASN A 21 -4.40 -3.81 -7.54
C ASN A 21 -4.76 -5.30 -7.57
N VAL A 22 -4.33 -6.01 -8.61
CA VAL A 22 -4.71 -7.40 -8.88
C VAL A 22 -4.25 -8.33 -7.76
N PHE A 23 -2.99 -8.21 -7.32
CA PHE A 23 -2.46 -9.06 -6.26
C PHE A 23 -3.21 -8.86 -4.93
N PHE A 24 -3.53 -7.61 -4.58
CA PHE A 24 -4.34 -7.30 -3.41
C PHE A 24 -5.76 -7.88 -3.54
N LYS A 25 -6.41 -7.68 -4.69
CA LYS A 25 -7.76 -8.18 -4.97
C LYS A 25 -7.85 -9.69 -4.78
N ASP A 26 -6.85 -10.43 -5.27
CA ASP A 26 -6.82 -11.88 -5.17
C ASP A 26 -6.55 -12.36 -3.73
N ALA A 27 -5.77 -11.59 -2.97
CA ALA A 27 -5.36 -11.97 -1.62
C ALA A 27 -6.36 -11.58 -0.51
N ILE A 28 -7.15 -10.51 -0.70
CA ILE A 28 -7.99 -9.94 0.38
C ILE A 28 -9.05 -10.93 0.90
N GLY A 29 -9.53 -11.84 0.05
CA GLY A 29 -10.54 -12.84 0.43
C GLY A 29 -10.09 -13.81 1.52
N GLU A 30 -8.78 -13.94 1.75
CA GLU A 30 -8.23 -14.80 2.80
C GLU A 30 -8.09 -14.07 4.16
N ILE A 31 -8.33 -12.76 4.21
CA ILE A 31 -8.30 -11.98 5.44
C ILE A 31 -9.68 -12.04 6.10
N PRO A 32 -9.79 -12.45 7.37
CA PRO A 32 -11.04 -12.33 8.12
C PRO A 32 -11.53 -10.88 8.15
N LYS A 33 -12.86 -10.68 8.17
CA LYS A 33 -13.42 -9.32 8.29
C LYS A 33 -12.93 -8.64 9.55
N GLY A 34 -12.55 -7.38 9.41
CA GLY A 34 -11.94 -6.61 10.50
C GLY A 34 -11.42 -5.27 10.00
N LYS A 35 -10.46 -4.72 10.73
CA LYS A 35 -9.85 -3.41 10.51
C LYS A 35 -8.63 -3.53 9.61
N LEU A 36 -8.66 -2.88 8.47
CA LEU A 36 -7.54 -2.84 7.53
C LEU A 36 -6.89 -1.45 7.52
N LEU A 37 -5.57 -1.40 7.54
CA LEU A 37 -4.80 -0.17 7.38
C LEU A 37 -4.15 -0.14 5.99
N PHE A 38 -4.34 0.97 5.28
CA PHE A 38 -3.76 1.26 3.95
C PHE A 38 -2.79 2.46 4.06
N PRO A 39 -1.51 2.22 4.29
CA PRO A 39 -0.49 3.27 4.31
C PRO A 39 -0.14 3.75 2.90
N ALA A 40 0.04 5.07 2.72
CA ALA A 40 0.35 5.71 1.43
C ALA A 40 -0.62 5.28 0.32
N GLU A 41 -1.92 5.32 0.63
CA GLU A 41 -3.00 4.76 -0.20
C GLU A 41 -3.26 5.54 -1.49
N GLY A 42 -2.89 6.80 -1.52
CA GLY A 42 -3.15 7.66 -2.67
C GLY A 42 -4.64 7.91 -2.86
N GLU A 43 -5.15 7.71 -4.08
CA GLU A 43 -6.51 8.07 -4.50
C GLU A 43 -7.60 7.08 -4.07
N GLY A 44 -7.28 6.07 -3.23
CA GLY A 44 -8.27 5.25 -2.53
C GLY A 44 -8.75 3.99 -3.26
N ARG A 45 -8.20 3.62 -4.41
CA ARG A 45 -8.71 2.49 -5.23
C ARG A 45 -8.75 1.15 -4.47
N ASN A 46 -7.73 0.85 -3.65
CA ASN A 46 -7.70 -0.38 -2.86
C ASN A 46 -8.54 -0.26 -1.59
N ALA A 47 -8.49 0.88 -0.91
CA ALA A 47 -9.25 1.17 0.30
C ALA A 47 -10.77 1.10 0.03
N VAL A 48 -11.24 1.76 -1.05
CA VAL A 48 -12.66 1.73 -1.46
C VAL A 48 -13.09 0.30 -1.79
N PHE A 49 -12.28 -0.45 -2.53
CA PHE A 49 -12.60 -1.85 -2.83
C PHE A 49 -12.73 -2.71 -1.57
N ALA A 50 -11.84 -2.53 -0.58
CA ALA A 50 -11.94 -3.23 0.70
C ALA A 50 -13.23 -2.85 1.47
N ALA A 51 -13.59 -1.56 1.47
CA ALA A 51 -14.82 -1.07 2.11
C ALA A 51 -16.07 -1.65 1.46
N GLN A 52 -16.11 -1.76 0.11
CA GLN A 52 -17.20 -2.43 -0.62
C GLN A 52 -17.36 -3.91 -0.21
N LEU A 53 -16.27 -4.56 0.14
CA LEU A 53 -16.29 -5.93 0.65
C LEU A 53 -16.71 -6.01 2.14
N GLY A 54 -16.95 -4.89 2.82
CA GLY A 54 -17.42 -4.83 4.21
C GLY A 54 -16.30 -4.90 5.26
N TYR A 55 -15.08 -4.49 4.92
CA TYR A 55 -14.03 -4.25 5.91
C TYR A 55 -14.17 -2.85 6.53
N GLU A 56 -13.71 -2.68 7.76
CA GLU A 56 -13.51 -1.37 8.39
C GLU A 56 -12.15 -0.83 7.93
N VAL A 57 -12.18 0.26 7.15
CA VAL A 57 -11.00 0.71 6.40
C VAL A 57 -10.44 2.00 6.98
N TYR A 58 -9.17 1.96 7.28
CA TYR A 58 -8.32 3.08 7.69
C TYR A 58 -7.26 3.30 6.63
N ALA A 59 -7.09 4.53 6.19
CA ALA A 59 -6.10 4.88 5.18
C ALA A 59 -5.39 6.18 5.53
N PHE A 60 -4.20 6.37 5.02
CA PHE A 60 -3.52 7.66 5.08
C PHE A 60 -2.58 7.87 3.90
N ASP A 61 -2.39 9.14 3.58
CA ASP A 61 -1.37 9.60 2.63
C ASP A 61 -0.90 11.00 3.06
N THR A 62 0.27 11.43 2.61
CA THR A 62 0.76 12.80 2.86
C THR A 62 0.09 13.84 1.97
N SER A 63 -0.59 13.40 0.91
CA SER A 63 -1.26 14.26 -0.07
C SER A 63 -2.71 14.53 0.31
N LYS A 64 -3.06 15.80 0.44
CA LYS A 64 -4.46 16.23 0.59
C LYS A 64 -5.29 16.01 -0.68
N GLU A 65 -4.67 16.12 -1.85
CA GLU A 65 -5.33 15.89 -3.13
C GLU A 65 -5.71 14.40 -3.29
N ALA A 66 -4.85 13.49 -2.81
CA ALA A 66 -5.15 12.07 -2.72
C ALA A 66 -6.43 11.82 -1.90
N LYS A 67 -6.50 12.41 -0.69
CA LYS A 67 -7.69 12.27 0.16
C LYS A 67 -8.95 12.78 -0.51
N ILE A 68 -8.91 13.96 -1.14
CA ILE A 68 -10.08 14.51 -1.85
C ILE A 68 -10.62 13.54 -2.88
N LYS A 69 -9.74 12.89 -3.67
CA LYS A 69 -10.15 11.89 -4.66
C LYS A 69 -10.62 10.59 -4.02
N ALA A 70 -9.96 10.14 -2.96
CA ALA A 70 -10.39 8.95 -2.23
C ALA A 70 -11.79 9.12 -1.61
N ASP A 71 -12.06 10.28 -1.00
CA ASP A 71 -13.37 10.61 -0.44
C ASP A 71 -14.46 10.64 -1.53
N LYS A 72 -14.16 11.27 -2.68
CA LYS A 72 -15.08 11.30 -3.83
C LYS A 72 -15.37 9.89 -4.36
N LEU A 73 -14.33 9.07 -4.48
CA LEU A 73 -14.48 7.68 -4.93
C LEU A 73 -15.32 6.87 -3.93
N ALA A 74 -15.09 7.05 -2.63
CA ALA A 74 -15.86 6.37 -1.59
C ALA A 74 -17.34 6.78 -1.63
N GLU A 75 -17.64 8.08 -1.83
CA GLU A 75 -19.00 8.58 -2.00
C GLU A 75 -19.69 7.95 -3.23
N GLU A 76 -18.99 7.89 -4.37
CA GLU A 76 -19.50 7.31 -5.61
C GLU A 76 -19.88 5.83 -5.44
N TYR A 77 -19.13 5.08 -4.65
CA TYR A 77 -19.40 3.67 -4.34
C TYR A 77 -20.26 3.45 -3.09
N GLY A 78 -20.71 4.51 -2.41
CA GLY A 78 -21.58 4.42 -1.24
C GLY A 78 -20.92 3.78 -0.02
N VAL A 79 -19.60 3.95 0.13
CA VAL A 79 -18.81 3.43 1.25
C VAL A 79 -18.15 4.55 2.04
N THR A 80 -17.64 4.23 3.23
CA THR A 80 -16.91 5.18 4.10
C THR A 80 -15.51 4.68 4.40
N LEU A 81 -14.56 5.61 4.47
CA LEU A 81 -13.17 5.38 4.84
C LEU A 81 -12.80 6.29 6.02
N ASP A 82 -12.04 5.80 6.98
CA ASP A 82 -11.28 6.65 7.91
C ASP A 82 -9.96 7.04 7.24
N TYR A 83 -10.00 8.10 6.42
CA TYR A 83 -8.85 8.55 5.65
C TYR A 83 -8.22 9.79 6.24
N ASN A 84 -6.95 9.71 6.65
CA ASN A 84 -6.21 10.78 7.28
C ASN A 84 -5.10 11.34 6.36
N VAL A 85 -4.86 12.65 6.40
CA VAL A 85 -3.72 13.29 5.73
C VAL A 85 -2.59 13.46 6.72
N GLY A 86 -1.44 12.85 6.46
CA GLY A 86 -0.26 12.93 7.31
C GLY A 86 0.67 11.75 7.17
N ASN A 87 1.71 11.76 7.99
CA ASN A 87 2.64 10.64 8.15
C ASN A 87 2.16 9.71 9.26
N LEU A 88 2.64 8.48 9.24
CA LEU A 88 2.30 7.45 10.24
C LEU A 88 2.54 7.91 11.68
N GLU A 89 3.61 8.66 11.93
CA GLU A 89 3.99 9.15 13.26
C GLU A 89 2.99 10.16 13.83
N ALA A 90 2.25 10.85 12.96
CA ALA A 90 1.23 11.82 13.37
C ALA A 90 -0.12 11.15 13.68
N LEU A 91 -0.28 9.87 13.34
CA LEU A 91 -1.51 9.11 13.52
C LEU A 91 -1.41 8.27 14.80
N ASN A 92 -2.24 8.60 15.79
CA ASN A 92 -2.22 7.95 17.11
C ASN A 92 -3.06 6.66 17.11
N TYR A 93 -2.71 5.68 16.27
CA TYR A 93 -3.35 4.37 16.33
C TYR A 93 -2.81 3.54 17.50
N PRO A 94 -3.69 2.79 18.21
CA PRO A 94 -3.23 1.88 19.26
C PRO A 94 -2.39 0.73 18.70
N GLU A 95 -1.48 0.20 19.51
CA GLU A 95 -0.82 -1.06 19.18
C GLU A 95 -1.83 -2.22 19.12
N ASN A 96 -1.53 -3.21 18.27
CA ASN A 96 -2.36 -4.39 18.07
C ASN A 96 -3.83 -4.07 17.69
N TYR A 97 -4.03 -3.08 16.85
CA TYR A 97 -5.35 -2.56 16.49
C TYR A 97 -5.88 -3.12 15.17
N PHE A 98 -5.01 -3.29 14.17
CA PHE A 98 -5.40 -3.71 12.83
C PHE A 98 -5.32 -5.22 12.64
N ASP A 99 -6.28 -5.77 11.89
CA ASP A 99 -6.30 -7.18 11.49
C ASP A 99 -5.40 -7.43 10.29
N ALA A 100 -5.24 -6.43 9.40
CA ALA A 100 -4.23 -6.46 8.35
C ALA A 100 -3.69 -5.07 7.99
N VAL A 101 -2.50 -5.06 7.40
CA VAL A 101 -1.84 -3.91 6.78
C VAL A 101 -1.64 -4.22 5.30
N ILE A 102 -2.07 -3.30 4.44
CA ILE A 102 -2.04 -3.43 2.98
C ILE A 102 -1.09 -2.37 2.41
N LEU A 103 0.03 -2.80 1.86
CA LEU A 103 1.10 -1.96 1.33
C LEU A 103 1.23 -2.19 -0.18
N ILE A 104 0.56 -1.36 -0.97
CA ILE A 104 0.59 -1.46 -2.44
C ILE A 104 1.28 -0.21 -3.01
N TYR A 105 2.48 -0.41 -3.54
CA TYR A 105 3.37 0.64 -4.06
C TYR A 105 3.68 1.77 -3.07
N ALA A 106 3.66 1.45 -1.77
CA ALA A 106 4.05 2.36 -0.70
C ALA A 106 5.57 2.51 -0.62
N HIS A 107 6.13 3.37 -1.46
CA HIS A 107 7.57 3.65 -1.51
C HIS A 107 7.92 4.82 -0.60
N VAL A 108 8.56 4.52 0.52
CA VAL A 108 9.09 5.52 1.46
C VAL A 108 10.62 5.63 1.31
N PRO A 109 11.25 6.76 1.71
CA PRO A 109 12.70 6.90 1.70
C PRO A 109 13.40 5.78 2.47
N ALA A 110 14.56 5.34 1.98
CA ALA A 110 15.29 4.21 2.55
C ALA A 110 15.66 4.43 4.03
N GLU A 111 15.97 5.68 4.39
CA GLU A 111 16.41 6.08 5.73
C GLU A 111 15.33 5.84 6.80
N VAL A 112 14.06 5.93 6.43
CA VAL A 112 12.92 5.75 7.36
C VAL A 112 12.16 4.45 7.15
N ARG A 113 12.47 3.69 6.08
CA ARG A 113 11.68 2.53 5.67
C ARG A 113 11.59 1.44 6.74
N THR A 114 12.71 1.06 7.32
CA THR A 114 12.74 0.01 8.33
C THR A 114 11.94 0.42 9.57
N GLU A 115 12.09 1.66 10.05
CA GLU A 115 11.32 2.17 11.19
C GLU A 115 9.82 2.24 10.86
N PHE A 116 9.48 2.72 9.68
CA PHE A 116 8.10 2.74 9.18
C PHE A 116 7.47 1.35 9.18
N CYS A 117 8.14 0.34 8.60
CA CYS A 117 7.64 -1.03 8.57
C CYS A 117 7.50 -1.64 9.97
N GLN A 118 8.47 -1.41 10.86
CA GLN A 118 8.40 -1.86 12.25
C GLN A 118 7.28 -1.17 13.04
N HIS A 119 7.01 0.11 12.75
CA HIS A 119 5.88 0.80 13.35
C HIS A 119 4.54 0.16 12.90
N LEU A 120 4.39 -0.13 11.61
CA LEU A 120 3.21 -0.84 11.11
C LEU A 120 3.04 -2.21 11.78
N LEU A 121 4.13 -2.94 12.02
CA LEU A 121 4.09 -4.20 12.75
C LEU A 121 3.60 -4.04 14.20
N ARG A 122 3.93 -2.94 14.89
CA ARG A 122 3.39 -2.68 16.24
C ARG A 122 1.88 -2.47 16.23
N LEU A 123 1.36 -1.79 15.19
CA LEU A 123 -0.07 -1.55 15.04
C LEU A 123 -0.86 -2.81 14.65
N LEU A 124 -0.19 -3.78 14.02
CA LEU A 124 -0.79 -5.04 13.59
C LEU A 124 -1.01 -5.98 14.78
N LYS A 125 -2.20 -6.57 14.89
CA LYS A 125 -2.53 -7.59 15.91
C LYS A 125 -1.60 -8.79 15.82
N PRO A 126 -1.39 -9.56 16.91
CA PRO A 126 -0.83 -10.91 16.83
C PRO A 126 -1.62 -11.74 15.82
N ASN A 127 -0.94 -12.46 14.95
CA ASN A 127 -1.52 -13.19 13.82
C ASN A 127 -2.18 -12.31 12.73
N GLY A 128 -2.11 -10.99 12.80
CA GLY A 128 -2.55 -10.09 11.77
C GLY A 128 -1.74 -10.28 10.48
N GLN A 129 -2.33 -9.92 9.34
CA GLN A 129 -1.80 -10.22 8.02
C GLN A 129 -1.20 -9.00 7.34
N ILE A 130 -0.24 -9.23 6.45
CA ILE A 130 0.35 -8.21 5.59
C ILE A 130 0.20 -8.67 4.15
N ILE A 131 -0.33 -7.78 3.30
CA ILE A 131 -0.28 -7.90 1.85
C ILE A 131 0.62 -6.78 1.33
N PHE A 132 1.62 -7.15 0.56
CA PHE A 132 2.63 -6.22 0.05
C PHE A 132 2.88 -6.44 -1.43
N GLU A 133 2.85 -5.35 -2.21
CA GLU A 133 3.41 -5.28 -3.54
C GLU A 133 4.15 -3.95 -3.70
N GLY A 134 5.40 -4.00 -4.13
CA GLY A 134 6.22 -2.82 -4.40
C GLY A 134 7.21 -3.08 -5.53
N PHE A 135 7.66 -2.03 -6.21
CA PHE A 135 8.64 -2.20 -7.28
C PHE A 135 9.97 -2.74 -6.76
N SER A 136 10.49 -3.74 -7.46
CA SER A 136 11.79 -4.33 -7.18
C SER A 136 12.94 -3.47 -7.71
N GLN A 137 14.17 -3.74 -7.28
CA GLN A 137 15.38 -3.09 -7.82
C GLN A 137 15.55 -3.32 -9.33
N GLU A 138 15.03 -4.45 -9.87
CA GLU A 138 15.01 -4.75 -11.29
C GLU A 138 14.09 -3.81 -12.09
N GLN A 139 13.19 -3.06 -11.43
CA GLN A 139 12.31 -2.08 -12.08
C GLN A 139 13.08 -0.98 -12.82
N LEU A 140 14.32 -0.72 -12.46
CA LEU A 140 15.17 0.24 -13.19
C LEU A 140 15.41 -0.15 -14.66
N LYS A 141 15.16 -1.39 -15.03
CA LYS A 141 15.22 -1.89 -16.42
C LYS A 141 13.93 -1.61 -17.22
N TYR A 142 12.88 -1.14 -16.53
CA TYR A 142 11.55 -0.92 -17.11
C TYR A 142 11.15 0.57 -17.02
N THR A 143 10.16 0.94 -17.82
CA THR A 143 9.66 2.33 -17.89
C THR A 143 8.21 2.46 -17.42
N SER A 144 7.63 1.40 -16.91
CA SER A 144 6.22 1.28 -16.54
C SER A 144 5.83 1.93 -15.22
N GLY A 145 6.73 2.68 -14.57
CA GLY A 145 6.47 3.38 -13.30
C GLY A 145 7.58 3.17 -12.26
N GLY A 146 7.27 3.51 -11.02
CA GLY A 146 8.14 3.36 -9.87
C GLY A 146 9.22 4.43 -9.71
N PRO A 147 9.83 4.48 -8.51
CA PRO A 147 10.94 5.38 -8.22
C PRO A 147 12.15 5.11 -9.12
N LYS A 148 12.88 6.17 -9.49
CA LYS A 148 14.16 6.07 -10.21
C LYS A 148 15.37 5.95 -9.28
N ASN A 149 15.16 6.14 -7.98
CA ASN A 149 16.17 5.90 -6.95
C ASN A 149 16.10 4.43 -6.50
N SER A 150 17.19 3.69 -6.72
CA SER A 150 17.30 2.26 -6.36
C SER A 150 17.09 1.99 -4.86
N GLU A 151 17.42 2.95 -4.01
CA GLU A 151 17.26 2.82 -2.56
C GLU A 151 15.80 2.80 -2.10
N MET A 152 14.90 3.36 -2.92
CA MET A 152 13.45 3.29 -2.69
C MET A 152 12.80 2.01 -3.22
N LEU A 153 13.54 1.19 -3.95
CA LEU A 153 13.06 -0.06 -4.53
C LEU A 153 13.36 -1.22 -3.57
N PHE A 154 12.67 -2.33 -3.75
CA PHE A 154 12.73 -3.45 -2.83
C PHE A 154 13.53 -4.63 -3.39
N SER A 155 14.13 -5.40 -2.48
CA SER A 155 14.57 -6.77 -2.71
C SER A 155 13.96 -7.68 -1.64
N GLU A 156 13.91 -8.99 -1.91
CA GLU A 156 13.38 -9.95 -0.92
C GLU A 156 14.18 -9.94 0.39
N SER A 157 15.50 -9.72 0.31
CA SER A 157 16.35 -9.64 1.50
C SER A 157 16.06 -8.38 2.33
N GLN A 158 15.85 -7.23 1.68
CA GLN A 158 15.46 -5.99 2.37
C GLN A 158 14.09 -6.13 3.03
N VAL A 159 13.10 -6.69 2.32
CA VAL A 159 11.77 -6.94 2.87
C VAL A 159 11.83 -7.83 4.12
N LYS A 160 12.65 -8.89 4.11
CA LYS A 160 12.85 -9.73 5.31
C LYS A 160 13.44 -8.96 6.49
N ASN A 161 14.32 -8.00 6.24
CA ASN A 161 14.92 -7.14 7.27
C ASN A 161 13.92 -6.08 7.78
N ASP A 162 13.11 -5.50 6.87
CA ASP A 162 12.13 -4.46 7.19
C ASP A 162 10.94 -5.02 7.99
N PHE A 163 10.60 -6.29 7.78
CA PHE A 163 9.52 -7.01 8.48
C PHE A 163 10.05 -8.19 9.31
N PRO A 164 10.73 -7.90 10.44
CA PRO A 164 11.14 -8.96 11.36
C PRO A 164 9.91 -9.58 12.06
N ASN A 165 10.05 -10.81 12.55
CA ASN A 165 8.99 -11.50 13.31
C ASN A 165 7.68 -11.71 12.55
N VAL A 166 7.78 -11.96 11.25
CA VAL A 166 6.65 -12.42 10.43
C VAL A 166 6.93 -13.80 9.81
N ALA A 167 5.88 -14.56 9.62
CA ALA A 167 5.91 -15.78 8.80
C ALA A 167 5.45 -15.42 7.38
N PHE A 168 6.34 -15.53 6.41
CA PHE A 168 5.99 -15.34 5.00
C PHE A 168 5.25 -16.57 4.46
N ASN A 169 3.99 -16.36 4.04
CA ASN A 169 3.22 -17.38 3.32
C ASN A 169 3.68 -17.48 1.86
N SER A 170 4.05 -16.32 1.29
CA SER A 170 4.67 -16.20 -0.04
C SER A 170 5.61 -15.00 -0.03
N LEU A 171 6.70 -15.07 -0.77
CA LEU A 171 7.62 -13.97 -1.06
C LEU A 171 8.31 -14.26 -2.38
N SER A 172 8.15 -13.39 -3.36
CA SER A 172 8.71 -13.54 -4.70
C SER A 172 9.03 -12.20 -5.34
N THR A 173 9.96 -12.23 -6.28
CA THR A 173 10.22 -11.14 -7.23
C THR A 173 9.72 -11.59 -8.60
N GLU A 174 8.82 -10.81 -9.20
CA GLU A 174 8.13 -11.19 -10.43
C GLU A 174 8.15 -10.07 -11.47
N VAL A 175 8.15 -10.46 -12.73
CA VAL A 175 7.86 -9.55 -13.85
C VAL A 175 6.40 -9.69 -14.22
N ILE A 176 5.68 -8.59 -14.18
CA ILE A 176 4.24 -8.54 -14.41
C ILE A 176 3.89 -7.53 -15.50
N SER A 177 2.71 -7.69 -16.09
CA SER A 177 2.12 -6.67 -16.97
C SER A 177 1.26 -5.72 -16.13
N LEU A 178 1.62 -4.46 -16.11
CA LEU A 178 0.86 -3.40 -15.45
C LEU A 178 -0.14 -2.79 -16.43
N ASP A 179 -1.36 -2.59 -15.95
CA ASP A 179 -2.42 -1.82 -16.60
C ASP A 179 -3.25 -1.09 -15.52
N GLU A 180 -2.56 -0.20 -14.81
CA GLU A 180 -3.07 0.49 -13.64
C GLU A 180 -2.95 2.01 -13.83
N GLY A 181 -3.82 2.59 -14.68
CA GLY A 181 -3.84 4.01 -14.99
C GLY A 181 -2.62 4.49 -15.76
N LYS A 182 -2.47 5.80 -15.84
CA LYS A 182 -1.48 6.49 -16.71
C LYS A 182 -0.03 6.18 -16.36
N TYR A 183 0.29 5.93 -15.11
CA TYR A 183 1.66 5.85 -14.63
C TYR A 183 2.15 4.43 -14.36
N HIS A 184 1.28 3.43 -14.51
CA HIS A 184 1.61 2.02 -14.38
C HIS A 184 1.17 1.26 -15.63
N GLN A 185 1.95 1.36 -16.73
CA GLN A 185 1.65 0.74 -18.03
C GLN A 185 2.84 -0.05 -18.57
N GLY A 186 2.60 -1.30 -18.96
CA GLY A 186 3.59 -2.19 -19.56
C GLY A 186 4.27 -3.13 -18.55
N LEU A 187 5.39 -3.74 -18.95
CA LEU A 187 6.09 -4.68 -18.07
C LEU A 187 6.78 -3.96 -16.92
N GLY A 188 6.65 -4.51 -15.72
CA GLY A 188 7.31 -4.04 -14.52
C GLY A 188 7.77 -5.18 -13.63
N SER A 189 8.79 -4.93 -12.81
CA SER A 189 9.30 -5.91 -11.84
C SER A 189 8.91 -5.50 -10.43
N VAL A 190 8.26 -6.41 -9.70
CA VAL A 190 7.75 -6.19 -8.36
C VAL A 190 8.25 -7.24 -7.38
N VAL A 191 8.35 -6.85 -6.10
CA VAL A 191 8.40 -7.80 -4.98
C VAL A 191 6.98 -7.90 -4.44
N ARG A 192 6.52 -9.13 -4.24
CA ARG A 192 5.22 -9.45 -3.65
C ARG A 192 5.39 -10.36 -2.45
N PHE A 193 4.63 -10.10 -1.40
CA PHE A 193 4.52 -11.08 -0.33
C PHE A 193 3.17 -11.02 0.38
N ARG A 194 2.85 -12.14 1.00
CA ARG A 194 1.84 -12.27 2.04
C ARG A 194 2.52 -12.83 3.27
N ALA A 195 2.27 -12.23 4.40
CA ALA A 195 2.87 -12.65 5.66
C ALA A 195 1.89 -12.52 6.81
N LYS A 196 2.22 -13.18 7.93
CA LYS A 196 1.49 -13.14 9.18
C LYS A 196 2.43 -12.75 10.30
N LYS A 197 2.04 -11.76 11.13
CA LYS A 197 2.79 -11.41 12.33
C LYS A 197 2.84 -12.59 13.28
N LEU A 198 4.01 -12.94 13.75
CA LEU A 198 4.18 -13.94 14.81
C LEU A 198 3.68 -13.40 16.15
N SER A 199 3.25 -14.29 17.01
CA SER A 199 2.72 -13.96 18.35
C SER A 199 3.78 -13.44 19.28
#